data_039e518bb725ab17e3ee1087f456f302
#
_entry.id   039e518bb725ab17e3ee1087f456f302
#
_cell.length_a   1.000
_cell.length_b   1.000
_cell.length_c   1.000
_cell.angle_alpha   90.00
_cell.angle_beta   90.00
_cell.angle_gamma   90.00
#
_symmetry.space_group_name_H-M   'P 1'
#
loop_
_entity.id
_entity.type
_entity.pdbx_description
1 polymer ?
#
loop_
_entity_poly.entity_id
_entity_poly.type
_entity_poly.pdbx_seq_one_letter_code
_entity_poly.pdbx_strand_id
1 'polypeptide(L)'
;MNEVRIRELLIDGEGLQVEFKTCRNALNRDVYESVCAFLNRCGGDLLLGVSDDGQVTGVDVGAIEQIKKDFVSALNSPQKINPTSYLSIEEFTIDGKAILHVYVPESSQVHRCNGKIIDRNEDGDFNITDNTQLVAALYQRKQTTYSENRVFPYVKLSDLRTDLIARARKLAVIQRPGHPWQEMSDLEMLKSAQLYLRDFQSDKEGFTLAAVLLLAKDDVLLSVLPHHRTDAILRRDDLDRYDDRDDIRTNLIESYDRLMAFVAKHLPDSFYLEGDQRISIRDHIFREVAANMLIHREYLNAFPAKLVIEAERVMAENSNRPHGHGLIVPDRFSPFPKNPVIARFFKEIGRADELGSGVRKLFKYCHAYAGHNPELVEGDIFRFVLSLAEKAPVEIAEQATEQATEQATEQAEKLLRYCSEPKSREEMQAFLDLKHREHFRAEILKPLLEKGLLKLTMPDKPTSPKQKYYAPPRKIQS
;
A
#
# COMPACT_ATOMS: atom_id res chain seq x y z
N MET A 1 -20.19 18.95 -5.03
CA MET A 1 -20.37 18.16 -3.80
C MET A 1 -21.87 17.93 -3.55
N ASN A 2 -22.32 17.01 -2.65
CA ASN A 2 -23.73 16.83 -2.30
C ASN A 2 -23.94 17.00 -0.78
N GLU A 3 -25.20 17.18 -0.36
CA GLU A 3 -25.55 17.39 1.05
C GLU A 3 -25.12 16.22 1.96
N VAL A 4 -25.16 14.99 1.45
CA VAL A 4 -24.74 13.80 2.21
C VAL A 4 -23.27 13.90 2.61
N ARG A 5 -22.41 14.33 1.69
CA ARG A 5 -20.98 14.50 1.96
C ARG A 5 -20.71 15.63 2.97
N ILE A 6 -21.47 16.70 2.92
CA ILE A 6 -21.36 17.78 3.93
C ILE A 6 -21.71 17.25 5.33
N ARG A 7 -22.76 16.43 5.45
CA ARG A 7 -23.13 15.83 6.75
C ARG A 7 -22.05 14.85 7.26
N GLU A 8 -21.40 14.12 6.37
CA GLU A 8 -20.25 13.29 6.75
C GLU A 8 -19.10 14.14 7.31
N LEU A 9 -18.73 15.25 6.64
CA LEU A 9 -17.69 16.15 7.11
C LEU A 9 -18.01 16.76 8.49
N LEU A 10 -19.28 17.11 8.74
CA LEU A 10 -19.72 17.60 10.04
C LEU A 10 -19.60 16.55 11.15
N ILE A 11 -19.76 15.26 10.82
CA ILE A 11 -19.60 14.15 11.76
C ILE A 11 -18.12 13.83 11.99
N ASP A 12 -17.29 13.86 10.93
CA ASP A 12 -15.85 13.59 11.00
C ASP A 12 -15.12 14.63 11.86
N GLY A 13 -15.63 15.88 11.91
CA GLY A 13 -15.07 16.97 12.69
C GLY A 13 -13.85 17.63 12.04
N GLU A 14 -13.29 18.63 12.75
CA GLU A 14 -12.06 19.29 12.32
C GLU A 14 -10.86 18.36 12.38
N GLY A 15 -9.88 18.58 11.50
CA GLY A 15 -8.67 17.81 11.44
C GLY A 15 -7.77 18.26 10.30
N LEU A 16 -6.90 17.38 9.83
CA LEU A 16 -5.90 17.72 8.82
C LEU A 16 -6.51 18.20 7.48
N GLN A 17 -7.69 17.70 7.11
CA GLN A 17 -8.36 17.96 5.84
C GLN A 17 -9.74 18.63 5.96
N VAL A 18 -10.19 18.93 7.16
CA VAL A 18 -11.49 19.58 7.40
C VAL A 18 -11.30 20.73 8.37
N GLU A 19 -11.91 21.87 8.07
CA GLU A 19 -11.90 23.05 8.91
C GLU A 19 -13.27 23.71 8.94
N PHE A 20 -13.72 24.10 10.13
CA PHE A 20 -14.95 24.83 10.35
C PHE A 20 -14.64 26.29 10.72
N LYS A 21 -15.43 27.19 10.21
CA LYS A 21 -15.35 28.62 10.58
C LYS A 21 -16.73 29.20 10.75
N THR A 22 -16.94 29.83 11.88
CA THR A 22 -18.14 30.64 12.05
C THR A 22 -18.11 31.83 11.09
N CYS A 23 -19.15 31.98 10.31
CA CYS A 23 -19.26 33.06 9.34
C CYS A 23 -20.72 33.47 9.23
N ARG A 24 -21.11 34.55 9.89
CA ARG A 24 -22.51 35.03 9.83
C ARG A 24 -22.71 36.06 8.73
N ASN A 25 -21.98 37.17 8.76
CA ASN A 25 -22.15 38.29 7.84
C ASN A 25 -20.87 38.69 7.10
N ALA A 26 -19.71 38.23 7.56
CA ALA A 26 -18.40 38.52 6.96
C ALA A 26 -17.39 37.44 7.28
N LEU A 27 -16.33 37.34 6.43
CA LEU A 27 -15.23 36.40 6.61
C LEU A 27 -14.30 36.90 7.72
N ASN A 28 -13.91 36.00 8.59
CA ASN A 28 -12.84 36.22 9.56
C ASN A 28 -11.44 36.16 8.85
N ARG A 29 -10.44 36.76 9.48
CA ARG A 29 -9.08 36.78 8.90
C ARG A 29 -8.43 35.41 8.85
N ASP A 30 -8.73 34.53 9.78
CA ASP A 30 -8.24 33.18 9.92
C ASP A 30 -8.69 32.25 8.78
N VAL A 31 -9.83 32.52 8.14
CA VAL A 31 -10.26 31.79 6.93
C VAL A 31 -9.15 31.75 5.86
N TYR A 32 -8.43 32.85 5.66
CA TYR A 32 -7.37 32.89 4.65
C TYR A 32 -6.08 32.20 5.13
N GLU A 33 -5.86 32.13 6.44
CA GLU A 33 -4.77 31.32 7.01
C GLU A 33 -5.04 29.83 6.78
N SER A 34 -6.28 29.37 7.01
CA SER A 34 -6.69 27.98 6.72
C SER A 34 -6.60 27.64 5.24
N VAL A 35 -7.02 28.54 4.34
CA VAL A 35 -6.84 28.36 2.89
C VAL A 35 -5.35 28.23 2.54
N CYS A 36 -4.48 29.08 3.10
CA CYS A 36 -3.04 29.01 2.88
C CYS A 36 -2.45 27.69 3.39
N ALA A 37 -2.88 27.26 4.56
CA ALA A 37 -2.45 26.01 5.17
C ALA A 37 -2.85 24.79 4.32
N PHE A 38 -4.09 24.74 3.83
CA PHE A 38 -4.56 23.69 2.92
C PHE A 38 -3.79 23.69 1.59
N LEU A 39 -3.58 24.86 0.97
CA LEU A 39 -2.76 24.98 -0.25
C LEU A 39 -1.34 24.45 -0.02
N ASN A 40 -0.77 24.70 1.15
CA ASN A 40 0.57 24.29 1.52
C ASN A 40 0.66 22.82 1.93
N ARG A 41 -0.41 22.20 2.46
CA ARG A 41 -0.39 20.83 3.02
C ARG A 41 -0.92 19.81 2.02
N CYS A 42 -2.12 19.36 2.17
CA CYS A 42 -2.72 18.27 1.38
C CYS A 42 -4.09 18.63 0.80
N GLY A 43 -4.41 19.90 0.80
CA GLY A 43 -5.77 20.33 0.49
C GLY A 43 -6.76 20.01 1.61
N GLY A 44 -8.04 20.36 1.41
CA GLY A 44 -9.09 20.07 2.37
C GLY A 44 -10.40 20.80 2.09
N ASP A 45 -11.35 20.54 2.95
CA ASP A 45 -12.71 21.06 2.91
C ASP A 45 -12.88 22.13 4.00
N LEU A 46 -13.21 23.35 3.60
CA LEU A 46 -13.49 24.47 4.49
C LEU A 46 -14.99 24.72 4.51
N LEU A 47 -15.61 24.64 5.70
CA LEU A 47 -17.03 24.89 5.91
C LEU A 47 -17.22 26.21 6.67
N LEU A 48 -17.91 27.17 6.04
CA LEU A 48 -18.22 28.47 6.62
C LEU A 48 -19.67 28.47 7.10
N GLY A 49 -19.90 29.00 8.30
CA GLY A 49 -21.21 28.96 8.99
C GLY A 49 -21.34 27.72 9.89
N VAL A 50 -20.21 27.15 10.31
CA VAL A 50 -20.12 26.04 11.25
C VAL A 50 -19.19 26.44 12.39
N SER A 51 -19.50 26.07 13.63
CA SER A 51 -18.64 26.25 14.79
C SER A 51 -17.68 25.07 14.95
N ASP A 52 -16.61 25.26 15.72
CA ASP A 52 -15.52 24.27 15.90
C ASP A 52 -16.03 22.92 16.47
N ASP A 53 -17.19 22.93 17.16
CA ASP A 53 -17.86 21.71 17.65
C ASP A 53 -18.77 21.02 16.60
N GLY A 54 -18.73 21.48 15.34
CA GLY A 54 -19.50 20.92 14.24
C GLY A 54 -20.96 21.36 14.17
N GLN A 55 -21.39 22.31 15.03
CA GLN A 55 -22.78 22.84 14.99
C GLN A 55 -22.94 23.82 13.84
N VAL A 56 -24.01 23.65 13.05
CA VAL A 56 -24.35 24.58 11.98
C VAL A 56 -24.91 25.87 12.58
N THR A 57 -24.12 26.93 12.54
CA THR A 57 -24.53 28.26 12.98
C THR A 57 -25.28 29.03 11.88
N GLY A 58 -24.91 28.75 10.62
CA GLY A 58 -25.49 29.36 9.42
C GLY A 58 -24.84 30.68 9.02
N VAL A 59 -24.91 30.98 7.72
CA VAL A 59 -24.54 32.24 7.09
C VAL A 59 -25.83 33.03 6.81
N ASP A 60 -25.82 34.35 7.03
CA ASP A 60 -26.93 35.20 6.67
C ASP A 60 -27.13 35.21 5.15
N VAL A 61 -28.32 34.84 4.69
CA VAL A 61 -28.63 34.72 3.27
C VAL A 61 -28.38 36.04 2.52
N GLY A 62 -28.66 37.17 3.18
CA GLY A 62 -28.42 38.51 2.60
C GLY A 62 -26.92 38.86 2.45
N ALA A 63 -26.04 38.18 3.18
CA ALA A 63 -24.59 38.42 3.16
C ALA A 63 -23.81 37.47 2.19
N ILE A 64 -24.43 36.40 1.72
CA ILE A 64 -23.75 35.35 0.95
C ILE A 64 -23.03 35.90 -0.29
N GLU A 65 -23.70 36.71 -1.08
CA GLU A 65 -23.11 37.27 -2.30
C GLU A 65 -21.91 38.19 -2.03
N GLN A 66 -21.96 38.94 -0.94
CA GLN A 66 -20.85 39.80 -0.52
C GLN A 66 -19.69 38.95 -0.01
N ILE A 67 -19.95 37.93 0.79
CA ILE A 67 -18.96 36.98 1.31
C ILE A 67 -18.21 36.29 0.15
N LYS A 68 -18.93 35.79 -0.88
CA LYS A 68 -18.35 35.20 -2.07
C LYS A 68 -17.43 36.19 -2.81
N LYS A 69 -17.86 37.44 -2.99
CA LYS A 69 -17.05 38.47 -3.63
C LYS A 69 -15.78 38.80 -2.83
N ASP A 70 -15.92 38.98 -1.51
CA ASP A 70 -14.79 39.28 -0.63
C ASP A 70 -13.76 38.15 -0.62
N PHE A 71 -14.23 36.91 -0.57
CA PHE A 71 -13.36 35.73 -0.63
C PHE A 71 -12.54 35.68 -1.92
N VAL A 72 -13.21 35.78 -3.07
CA VAL A 72 -12.53 35.75 -4.38
C VAL A 72 -11.58 36.92 -4.56
N SER A 73 -11.99 38.14 -4.12
CA SER A 73 -11.14 39.31 -4.18
C SER A 73 -9.88 39.17 -3.33
N ALA A 74 -9.99 38.59 -2.15
CA ALA A 74 -8.84 38.35 -1.28
C ALA A 74 -7.87 37.31 -1.85
N LEU A 75 -8.38 36.23 -2.45
CA LEU A 75 -7.55 35.19 -3.07
C LEU A 75 -6.82 35.69 -4.33
N ASN A 76 -7.39 36.66 -5.04
CA ASN A 76 -6.79 37.31 -6.20
C ASN A 76 -5.82 38.44 -5.80
N SER A 77 -5.69 38.77 -4.53
CA SER A 77 -4.78 39.79 -4.03
C SER A 77 -3.43 39.17 -3.60
N PRO A 78 -2.31 39.47 -4.30
CA PRO A 78 -0.99 38.96 -3.92
C PRO A 78 -0.52 39.41 -2.52
N GLN A 79 -1.14 40.44 -1.95
CA GLN A 79 -0.86 40.89 -0.59
C GLN A 79 -1.50 39.99 0.46
N LYS A 80 -2.59 39.33 0.10
CA LYS A 80 -3.33 38.41 0.98
C LYS A 80 -2.84 36.99 0.83
N ILE A 81 -2.88 36.43 -0.38
CA ILE A 81 -2.40 35.08 -0.72
C ILE A 81 -1.40 35.21 -1.87
N ASN A 82 -0.19 34.76 -1.65
CA ASN A 82 0.87 34.79 -2.65
C ASN A 82 1.62 33.45 -2.73
N PRO A 83 1.65 32.78 -3.89
CA PRO A 83 0.92 33.08 -5.13
C PRO A 83 -0.59 33.10 -4.96
N THR A 84 -1.31 33.81 -5.86
CA THR A 84 -2.77 33.84 -5.87
C THR A 84 -3.37 32.49 -6.26
N SER A 85 -4.59 32.19 -5.81
CA SER A 85 -5.27 30.95 -6.10
C SER A 85 -6.73 31.19 -6.50
N TYR A 86 -7.25 30.34 -7.41
CA TYR A 86 -8.65 30.40 -7.84
C TYR A 86 -9.42 29.29 -7.20
N LEU A 87 -10.36 29.63 -6.28
CA LEU A 87 -11.21 28.68 -5.60
C LEU A 87 -12.69 29.09 -5.78
N SER A 88 -13.54 28.06 -5.84
CA SER A 88 -14.99 28.22 -5.94
C SER A 88 -15.64 28.03 -4.58
N ILE A 89 -16.70 28.79 -4.30
CA ILE A 89 -17.55 28.62 -3.13
C ILE A 89 -18.86 28.00 -3.58
N GLU A 90 -19.24 26.89 -2.98
CA GLU A 90 -20.54 26.24 -3.15
C GLU A 90 -21.44 26.54 -1.94
N GLU A 91 -22.73 26.68 -2.19
CA GLU A 91 -23.75 26.97 -1.14
C GLU A 91 -24.57 25.72 -0.90
N PHE A 92 -24.79 25.40 0.38
CA PHE A 92 -25.60 24.27 0.82
C PHE A 92 -26.58 24.74 1.90
N THR A 93 -27.72 24.06 2.00
CA THR A 93 -28.69 24.28 3.09
C THR A 93 -28.73 23.04 3.97
N ILE A 94 -28.32 23.18 5.23
CA ILE A 94 -28.36 22.11 6.22
C ILE A 94 -29.27 22.53 7.36
N ASP A 95 -30.28 21.72 7.63
CA ASP A 95 -31.26 21.95 8.68
C ASP A 95 -31.89 23.35 8.64
N GLY A 96 -32.16 23.85 7.41
CA GLY A 96 -32.76 25.16 7.16
C GLY A 96 -31.80 26.34 7.27
N LYS A 97 -30.51 26.13 7.49
CA LYS A 97 -29.47 27.16 7.57
C LYS A 97 -28.54 27.06 6.37
N ALA A 98 -28.18 28.21 5.79
CA ALA A 98 -27.20 28.26 4.71
C ALA A 98 -25.78 28.11 5.26
N ILE A 99 -24.97 27.28 4.61
CA ILE A 99 -23.53 27.15 4.84
C ILE A 99 -22.79 27.27 3.50
N LEU A 100 -21.55 27.70 3.56
CA LEU A 100 -20.70 27.79 2.37
C LEU A 100 -19.57 26.78 2.48
N HIS A 101 -19.30 26.08 1.39
CA HIS A 101 -18.24 25.10 1.28
C HIS A 101 -17.20 25.56 0.27
N VAL A 102 -15.94 25.39 0.60
CA VAL A 102 -14.79 25.61 -0.28
C VAL A 102 -13.90 24.40 -0.24
N TYR A 103 -13.77 23.72 -1.37
CA TYR A 103 -12.70 22.73 -1.52
C TYR A 103 -11.41 23.44 -1.92
N VAL A 104 -10.38 23.30 -1.09
CA VAL A 104 -9.05 23.87 -1.33
C VAL A 104 -8.12 22.73 -1.76
N PRO A 105 -7.68 22.67 -3.03
CA PRO A 105 -6.74 21.65 -3.47
C PRO A 105 -5.33 21.89 -2.92
N GLU A 106 -4.53 20.86 -2.83
CA GLU A 106 -3.09 21.02 -2.63
C GLU A 106 -2.48 21.80 -3.80
N SER A 107 -1.67 22.81 -3.50
CA SER A 107 -0.92 23.55 -4.50
C SER A 107 0.48 22.96 -4.73
N SER A 108 0.99 23.03 -5.95
CA SER A 108 2.38 22.71 -6.27
C SER A 108 3.38 23.79 -5.80
N GLN A 109 2.89 24.93 -5.34
CA GLN A 109 3.70 26.06 -4.89
C GLN A 109 3.54 26.29 -3.39
N VAL A 110 4.55 26.96 -2.78
CA VAL A 110 4.46 27.41 -1.41
C VAL A 110 3.74 28.74 -1.35
N HIS A 111 2.60 28.77 -0.68
CA HIS A 111 1.78 29.96 -0.50
C HIS A 111 2.08 30.68 0.81
N ARG A 112 1.86 31.98 0.80
CA ARG A 112 1.97 32.85 1.97
C ARG A 112 0.66 33.61 2.17
N CYS A 113 0.21 33.66 3.40
CA CYS A 113 -0.92 34.51 3.82
C CYS A 113 -0.39 35.74 4.57
N ASN A 114 -0.65 36.95 4.08
CA ASN A 114 -0.12 38.18 4.65
C ASN A 114 1.41 38.12 4.90
N GLY A 115 2.18 37.52 3.98
CA GLY A 115 3.62 37.35 4.08
C GLY A 115 4.09 36.17 4.92
N LYS A 116 3.22 35.51 5.68
CA LYS A 116 3.53 34.35 6.54
C LYS A 116 3.32 33.03 5.80
N ILE A 117 4.17 32.06 6.01
CA ILE A 117 3.97 30.69 5.56
C ILE A 117 3.20 29.95 6.65
N ILE A 118 1.99 29.51 6.32
CA ILE A 118 1.13 28.74 7.23
C ILE A 118 1.14 27.30 6.75
N ASP A 119 1.41 26.37 7.64
CA ASP A 119 1.26 24.92 7.43
C ASP A 119 0.19 24.40 8.40
N ARG A 120 -0.16 23.11 8.32
CA ARG A 120 -1.23 22.50 9.09
C ARG A 120 -0.79 21.16 9.67
N ASN A 121 -1.25 20.87 10.87
CA ASN A 121 -1.19 19.57 11.49
C ASN A 121 -2.58 19.18 12.06
N GLU A 122 -2.64 18.13 12.84
CA GLU A 122 -3.89 17.63 13.44
C GLU A 122 -4.51 18.62 14.46
N ASP A 123 -3.69 19.51 15.04
CA ASP A 123 -4.14 20.55 15.98
C ASP A 123 -4.61 21.86 15.30
N GLY A 124 -4.47 21.94 13.95
CA GLY A 124 -4.89 23.10 13.15
C GLY A 124 -3.74 23.82 12.43
N ASP A 125 -3.96 25.10 12.14
CA ASP A 125 -3.07 25.94 11.34
C ASP A 125 -1.98 26.59 12.19
N PHE A 126 -0.73 26.57 11.72
CA PHE A 126 0.36 27.19 12.44
C PHE A 126 1.37 27.88 11.52
N ASN A 127 1.95 28.96 12.01
CA ASN A 127 2.93 29.75 11.28
C ASN A 127 4.33 29.12 11.36
N ILE A 128 4.89 28.77 10.20
CA ILE A 128 6.23 28.17 10.10
C ILE A 128 7.28 29.14 9.55
N THR A 129 6.94 30.40 9.29
CA THR A 129 7.79 31.36 8.57
C THR A 129 9.23 31.41 9.10
N ASP A 130 9.40 31.41 10.42
CA ASP A 130 10.70 31.53 11.07
C ASP A 130 11.35 30.17 11.38
N ASN A 131 10.65 29.06 11.11
CA ASN A 131 11.18 27.71 11.27
C ASN A 131 11.79 27.21 9.95
N THR A 132 13.10 27.46 9.77
CA THR A 132 13.81 27.12 8.55
C THR A 132 13.76 25.65 8.16
N GLN A 133 13.65 24.73 9.14
CA GLN A 133 13.55 23.29 8.87
C GLN A 133 12.18 22.94 8.28
N LEU A 134 11.09 23.45 8.88
CA LEU A 134 9.73 23.20 8.38
C LEU A 134 9.52 23.88 7.03
N VAL A 135 10.05 25.09 6.84
CA VAL A 135 10.01 25.79 5.55
C VAL A 135 10.76 24.98 4.48
N ALA A 136 11.97 24.50 4.79
CA ALA A 136 12.72 23.66 3.85
C ALA A 136 11.96 22.36 3.51
N ALA A 137 11.37 21.68 4.50
CA ALA A 137 10.55 20.50 4.30
C ALA A 137 9.31 20.77 3.42
N LEU A 138 8.65 21.92 3.63
CA LEU A 138 7.54 22.36 2.79
C LEU A 138 7.97 22.59 1.33
N TYR A 139 9.07 23.31 1.09
CA TYR A 139 9.59 23.50 -0.26
C TYR A 139 9.98 22.18 -0.92
N GLN A 140 10.55 21.23 -0.18
CA GLN A 140 10.83 19.88 -0.70
C GLN A 140 9.54 19.14 -1.10
N ARG A 141 8.48 19.22 -0.30
CA ARG A 141 7.17 18.65 -0.66
C ARG A 141 6.62 19.22 -1.97
N LYS A 142 6.81 20.52 -2.19
CA LYS A 142 6.27 21.23 -3.37
C LYS A 142 7.15 21.11 -4.63
N GLN A 143 8.34 20.50 -4.55
CA GLN A 143 9.14 20.27 -5.74
C GLN A 143 8.43 19.27 -6.68
N THR A 144 8.20 19.69 -7.91
CA THR A 144 7.59 18.86 -8.96
C THR A 144 8.56 17.87 -9.59
N THR A 145 9.87 18.09 -9.42
CA THR A 145 10.93 17.21 -9.94
C THR A 145 11.19 16.06 -8.97
N TYR A 146 11.12 14.85 -9.49
CA TYR A 146 11.51 13.67 -8.72
C TYR A 146 13.02 13.68 -8.45
N SER A 147 13.41 13.50 -7.20
CA SER A 147 14.83 13.47 -6.78
C SER A 147 15.62 12.39 -7.52
N GLU A 148 14.99 11.28 -7.87
CA GLU A 148 15.57 10.16 -8.63
C GLU A 148 16.08 10.55 -10.03
N ASN A 149 15.53 11.63 -10.64
CA ASN A 149 15.91 12.12 -11.97
C ASN A 149 17.12 13.08 -11.96
N ARG A 150 17.63 13.41 -10.77
CA ARG A 150 18.82 14.28 -10.67
C ARG A 150 20.01 13.67 -11.39
N VAL A 151 20.59 14.39 -12.34
CA VAL A 151 21.73 13.94 -13.16
C VAL A 151 23.05 14.17 -12.44
N PHE A 152 23.93 13.17 -12.50
CA PHE A 152 25.30 13.17 -11.99
C PHE A 152 26.29 13.04 -13.15
N PRO A 153 26.76 14.13 -13.77
CA PRO A 153 27.54 14.10 -15.02
C PRO A 153 28.90 13.40 -14.90
N TYR A 154 29.43 13.29 -13.69
CA TYR A 154 30.73 12.68 -13.43
C TYR A 154 30.70 11.20 -13.10
N VAL A 155 29.48 10.63 -12.88
CA VAL A 155 29.31 9.18 -12.74
C VAL A 155 29.46 8.52 -14.11
N LYS A 156 30.31 7.51 -14.18
CA LYS A 156 30.63 6.76 -15.41
C LYS A 156 30.02 5.36 -15.39
N LEU A 157 29.92 4.70 -16.54
CA LEU A 157 29.47 3.33 -16.63
C LEU A 157 30.34 2.37 -15.79
N SER A 158 31.65 2.66 -15.68
CA SER A 158 32.59 1.90 -14.83
C SER A 158 32.31 2.00 -13.33
N ASP A 159 31.53 2.98 -12.89
CA ASP A 159 31.13 3.18 -11.50
C ASP A 159 29.87 2.38 -11.14
N LEU A 160 29.22 1.80 -12.16
CA LEU A 160 28.08 0.91 -12.00
C LEU A 160 28.54 -0.55 -11.97
N ARG A 161 27.74 -1.39 -11.35
CA ARG A 161 27.90 -2.84 -11.23
C ARG A 161 27.41 -3.53 -12.50
N THR A 162 28.33 -3.94 -13.36
CA THR A 162 28.02 -4.64 -14.62
C THR A 162 27.34 -5.98 -14.41
N ASP A 163 27.64 -6.67 -13.31
CA ASP A 163 26.98 -7.91 -12.92
C ASP A 163 25.50 -7.67 -12.54
N LEU A 164 25.16 -6.54 -11.91
CA LEU A 164 23.78 -6.18 -11.62
C LEU A 164 23.02 -5.75 -12.88
N ILE A 165 23.67 -5.08 -13.84
CA ILE A 165 23.07 -4.78 -15.15
C ILE A 165 22.73 -6.09 -15.88
N ALA A 166 23.67 -7.03 -15.93
CA ALA A 166 23.45 -8.36 -16.53
C ALA A 166 22.34 -9.14 -15.80
N ARG A 167 22.31 -9.08 -14.46
CA ARG A 167 21.27 -9.70 -13.65
C ARG A 167 19.89 -9.08 -13.93
N ALA A 168 19.79 -7.76 -13.98
CA ALA A 168 18.53 -7.06 -14.27
C ALA A 168 18.00 -7.43 -15.66
N ARG A 169 18.88 -7.46 -16.67
CA ARG A 169 18.55 -7.93 -18.02
C ARG A 169 17.98 -9.36 -18.02
N LYS A 170 18.65 -10.29 -17.34
CA LYS A 170 18.19 -11.67 -17.21
C LYS A 170 16.82 -11.76 -16.54
N LEU A 171 16.61 -11.02 -15.46
CA LEU A 171 15.33 -11.01 -14.74
C LEU A 171 14.20 -10.44 -15.60
N ALA A 172 14.44 -9.37 -16.36
CA ALA A 172 13.45 -8.78 -17.26
C ALA A 172 13.03 -9.76 -18.37
N VAL A 173 13.99 -10.53 -18.94
CA VAL A 173 13.70 -11.55 -19.96
C VAL A 173 12.91 -12.73 -19.35
N ILE A 174 13.18 -13.10 -18.10
CA ILE A 174 12.40 -14.13 -17.39
C ILE A 174 10.95 -13.66 -17.18
N GLN A 175 10.74 -12.40 -16.82
CA GLN A 175 9.40 -11.83 -16.64
C GLN A 175 8.62 -11.73 -17.95
N ARG A 176 9.32 -11.37 -19.02
CA ARG A 176 8.71 -11.21 -20.34
C ARG A 176 9.64 -11.74 -21.43
N PRO A 177 9.39 -12.96 -21.97
CA PRO A 177 10.14 -13.47 -23.11
C PRO A 177 10.13 -12.47 -24.27
N GLY A 178 11.31 -12.24 -24.88
CA GLY A 178 11.48 -11.24 -25.94
C GLY A 178 11.55 -9.79 -25.44
N HIS A 179 11.88 -9.58 -24.16
CA HIS A 179 12.08 -8.24 -23.59
C HIS A 179 13.16 -7.47 -24.38
N PRO A 180 12.94 -6.19 -24.78
CA PRO A 180 13.88 -5.43 -25.61
C PRO A 180 15.29 -5.32 -25.06
N TRP A 181 15.45 -5.35 -23.72
CA TRP A 181 16.76 -5.28 -23.08
C TRP A 181 17.68 -6.45 -23.46
N GLN A 182 17.14 -7.54 -23.99
CA GLN A 182 17.93 -8.72 -24.41
C GLN A 182 18.97 -8.36 -25.47
N GLU A 183 18.59 -7.53 -26.43
CA GLU A 183 19.41 -7.18 -27.59
C GLU A 183 20.16 -5.84 -27.43
N MET A 184 19.87 -5.08 -26.38
CA MET A 184 20.47 -3.76 -26.12
C MET A 184 21.85 -3.89 -25.49
N SER A 185 22.79 -3.03 -25.85
CA SER A 185 24.00 -2.78 -25.07
C SER A 185 23.64 -2.26 -23.65
N ASP A 186 24.58 -2.29 -22.73
CA ASP A 186 24.32 -1.82 -21.36
C ASP A 186 23.88 -0.35 -21.34
N LEU A 187 24.54 0.51 -22.11
CA LEU A 187 24.17 1.93 -22.16
C LEU A 187 22.81 2.18 -22.80
N GLU A 188 22.45 1.44 -23.85
CA GLU A 188 21.12 1.52 -24.46
C GLU A 188 20.03 1.05 -23.52
N MET A 189 20.26 -0.05 -22.79
CA MET A 189 19.37 -0.54 -21.74
C MET A 189 19.15 0.53 -20.66
N LEU A 190 20.24 1.16 -20.17
CA LEU A 190 20.17 2.19 -19.13
C LEU A 190 19.47 3.46 -19.63
N LYS A 191 19.66 3.85 -20.87
CA LYS A 191 18.91 4.95 -21.51
C LYS A 191 17.42 4.61 -21.65
N SER A 192 17.09 3.41 -22.10
CA SER A 192 15.70 2.97 -22.24
C SER A 192 14.98 2.88 -20.88
N ALA A 193 15.71 2.55 -19.82
CA ALA A 193 15.22 2.54 -18.45
C ALA A 193 15.16 3.93 -17.78
N GLN A 194 15.53 5.01 -18.50
CA GLN A 194 15.63 6.39 -17.99
C GLN A 194 16.65 6.55 -16.84
N LEU A 195 17.67 5.71 -16.81
CA LEU A 195 18.76 5.77 -15.84
C LEU A 195 19.93 6.63 -16.32
N TYR A 196 19.92 7.01 -17.59
CA TYR A 196 20.83 7.96 -18.21
C TYR A 196 20.01 9.01 -18.95
N LEU A 197 20.10 10.26 -18.56
CA LEU A 197 19.31 11.38 -19.09
C LEU A 197 20.18 12.56 -19.48
N ARG A 198 19.65 13.39 -20.38
CA ARG A 198 20.09 14.75 -20.60
C ARG A 198 19.06 15.71 -20.03
N ASP A 199 19.49 16.57 -19.13
CA ASP A 199 18.69 17.67 -18.59
C ASP A 199 18.76 18.86 -19.56
N PHE A 200 17.69 19.08 -20.30
CA PHE A 200 17.61 20.15 -21.28
C PHE A 200 17.51 21.56 -20.67
N GLN A 201 17.32 21.68 -19.37
CA GLN A 201 17.32 22.96 -18.68
C GLN A 201 18.74 23.40 -18.29
N SER A 202 19.55 22.48 -17.77
CA SER A 202 20.90 22.74 -17.29
C SER A 202 21.99 22.26 -18.25
N ASP A 203 21.62 21.66 -19.40
CA ASP A 203 22.50 21.02 -20.39
C ASP A 203 23.46 19.96 -19.79
N LYS A 204 23.05 19.36 -18.66
CA LYS A 204 23.79 18.26 -18.01
C LYS A 204 23.31 16.94 -18.56
N GLU A 205 24.26 16.09 -18.93
CA GLU A 205 24.00 14.72 -19.39
C GLU A 205 24.76 13.74 -18.49
N GLY A 206 24.14 12.62 -18.12
CA GLY A 206 24.78 11.60 -17.30
C GLY A 206 23.80 10.64 -16.64
N PHE A 207 24.34 9.81 -15.75
CA PHE A 207 23.54 8.88 -14.95
C PHE A 207 22.73 9.62 -13.90
N THR A 208 21.51 9.16 -13.70
CA THR A 208 20.56 9.73 -12.74
C THR A 208 20.80 9.22 -11.32
N LEU A 209 20.20 9.84 -10.31
CA LEU A 209 20.18 9.30 -8.95
C LEU A 209 19.55 7.90 -8.93
N ALA A 210 18.52 7.64 -9.75
CA ALA A 210 17.96 6.31 -9.89
C ALA A 210 19.00 5.27 -10.34
N ALA A 211 19.86 5.62 -11.30
CA ALA A 211 20.95 4.74 -11.74
C ALA A 211 21.95 4.45 -10.61
N VAL A 212 22.32 5.48 -9.87
CA VAL A 212 23.24 5.35 -8.71
C VAL A 212 22.61 4.45 -7.65
N LEU A 213 21.34 4.69 -7.28
CA LEU A 213 20.63 3.90 -6.29
C LEU A 213 20.45 2.43 -6.70
N LEU A 214 20.16 2.17 -7.96
CA LEU A 214 19.89 0.82 -8.46
C LEU A 214 21.16 0.00 -8.73
N LEU A 215 22.21 0.64 -9.24
CA LEU A 215 23.28 -0.08 -9.92
C LEU A 215 24.70 0.36 -9.53
N ALA A 216 24.90 1.43 -8.74
CA ALA A 216 26.25 1.87 -8.41
C ALA A 216 26.97 0.89 -7.47
N LYS A 217 28.30 0.95 -7.50
CA LYS A 217 29.16 0.37 -6.47
C LYS A 217 28.93 1.10 -5.14
N ASP A 218 29.14 0.42 -4.02
CA ASP A 218 28.80 0.97 -2.68
C ASP A 218 29.58 2.25 -2.35
N ASP A 219 30.84 2.33 -2.75
CA ASP A 219 31.69 3.51 -2.56
C ASP A 219 31.17 4.74 -3.35
N VAL A 220 30.69 4.50 -4.58
CA VAL A 220 30.08 5.55 -5.41
C VAL A 220 28.73 5.97 -4.82
N LEU A 221 27.88 5.01 -4.45
CA LEU A 221 26.59 5.28 -3.82
C LEU A 221 26.73 6.12 -2.55
N LEU A 222 27.64 5.73 -1.65
CA LEU A 222 27.88 6.45 -0.40
C LEU A 222 28.60 7.80 -0.61
N SER A 223 29.33 7.98 -1.70
CA SER A 223 29.87 9.28 -2.09
C SER A 223 28.78 10.24 -2.56
N VAL A 224 27.76 9.73 -3.26
CA VAL A 224 26.62 10.52 -3.75
C VAL A 224 25.60 10.77 -2.64
N LEU A 225 25.33 9.76 -1.82
CA LEU A 225 24.38 9.79 -0.71
C LEU A 225 25.01 9.23 0.58
N PRO A 226 25.81 10.01 1.32
CA PRO A 226 26.50 9.53 2.52
C PRO A 226 25.57 8.99 3.62
N HIS A 227 24.33 9.45 3.64
CA HIS A 227 23.31 9.02 4.60
C HIS A 227 22.49 7.82 4.13
N HIS A 228 22.79 7.23 2.94
CA HIS A 228 22.03 6.10 2.42
C HIS A 228 22.15 4.89 3.35
N ARG A 229 21.01 4.45 3.85
CA ARG A 229 20.91 3.34 4.81
C ARG A 229 19.51 2.78 4.88
N THR A 230 19.42 1.46 4.96
CA THR A 230 18.20 0.72 5.30
C THR A 230 18.55 -0.23 6.44
N ASP A 231 17.83 -0.17 7.56
CA ASP A 231 18.04 -1.04 8.71
C ASP A 231 17.00 -2.16 8.73
N ALA A 232 17.43 -3.40 8.79
CA ALA A 232 16.60 -4.54 9.16
C ALA A 232 16.95 -4.95 10.59
N ILE A 233 15.97 -4.96 11.50
CA ILE A 233 16.18 -5.07 12.93
C ILE A 233 15.25 -6.14 13.50
N LEU A 234 15.79 -7.03 14.33
CA LEU A 234 15.03 -7.95 15.17
C LEU A 234 15.12 -7.50 16.64
N ARG A 235 13.97 -7.41 17.31
CA ARG A 235 13.85 -7.16 18.76
C ARG A 235 12.72 -8.02 19.30
N ARG A 236 13.02 -9.07 20.05
CA ARG A 236 11.99 -9.99 20.59
C ARG A 236 11.76 -9.80 22.07
N ASP A 237 12.83 -9.78 22.85
CA ASP A 237 12.77 -9.83 24.30
C ASP A 237 13.06 -8.48 24.95
N ASP A 238 13.96 -7.69 24.38
CA ASP A 238 14.37 -6.39 24.89
C ASP A 238 14.30 -5.34 23.78
N LEU A 239 13.45 -4.33 23.94
CA LEU A 239 13.26 -3.28 22.95
C LEU A 239 14.46 -2.32 22.84
N ASP A 240 15.35 -2.30 23.85
CA ASP A 240 16.54 -1.47 23.86
C ASP A 240 17.75 -2.16 23.19
N ARG A 241 17.65 -3.45 22.90
CA ARG A 241 18.72 -4.27 22.28
C ARG A 241 18.27 -4.81 20.93
N TYR A 242 19.25 -5.12 20.09
CA TYR A 242 19.04 -5.84 18.85
C TYR A 242 19.41 -7.29 19.05
N ASP A 243 18.47 -8.22 18.81
CA ASP A 243 18.76 -9.65 18.77
C ASP A 243 19.47 -10.02 17.47
N ASP A 244 19.11 -9.30 16.38
CA ASP A 244 19.79 -9.37 15.09
C ASP A 244 19.61 -8.04 14.35
N ARG A 245 20.57 -7.70 13.48
CA ARG A 245 20.53 -6.47 12.70
C ARG A 245 21.31 -6.62 11.41
N ASP A 246 20.74 -6.10 10.32
CA ASP A 246 21.40 -5.91 9.05
C ASP A 246 21.40 -4.42 8.68
N ASP A 247 22.57 -3.77 8.78
CA ASP A 247 22.78 -2.37 8.34
C ASP A 247 23.10 -2.34 6.86
N ILE A 248 22.08 -2.13 6.03
CA ILE A 248 22.14 -2.25 4.57
C ILE A 248 22.52 -0.89 3.98
N ARG A 249 23.70 -0.79 3.35
CA ARG A 249 24.22 0.43 2.72
C ARG A 249 24.69 0.16 1.30
N THR A 250 23.95 -0.62 0.56
CA THR A 250 24.22 -1.01 -0.81
C THR A 250 23.10 -0.58 -1.76
N ASN A 251 23.24 -0.89 -3.04
CA ASN A 251 22.25 -0.61 -4.08
C ASN A 251 20.88 -1.24 -3.79
N LEU A 252 19.82 -0.74 -4.44
CA LEU A 252 18.45 -1.16 -4.13
C LEU A 252 18.14 -2.61 -4.52
N ILE A 253 18.82 -3.17 -5.52
CA ILE A 253 18.63 -4.56 -5.94
C ILE A 253 19.09 -5.50 -4.82
N GLU A 254 20.29 -5.26 -4.30
CA GLU A 254 20.85 -6.07 -3.20
C GLU A 254 20.15 -5.73 -1.86
N SER A 255 19.76 -4.47 -1.65
CA SER A 255 18.96 -4.09 -0.49
C SER A 255 17.65 -4.86 -0.41
N TYR A 256 16.95 -5.00 -1.54
CA TYR A 256 15.74 -5.82 -1.62
C TYR A 256 16.01 -7.28 -1.27
N ASP A 257 17.07 -7.87 -1.84
CA ASP A 257 17.40 -9.28 -1.57
C ASP A 257 17.77 -9.50 -0.10
N ARG A 258 18.52 -8.58 0.53
CA ARG A 258 18.89 -8.64 1.94
C ARG A 258 17.69 -8.50 2.85
N LEU A 259 16.76 -7.57 2.55
CA LEU A 259 15.49 -7.44 3.29
C LEU A 259 14.69 -8.74 3.23
N MET A 260 14.55 -9.35 2.05
CA MET A 260 13.84 -10.61 1.90
C MET A 260 14.53 -11.77 2.62
N ALA A 261 15.85 -11.82 2.60
CA ALA A 261 16.63 -12.82 3.35
C ALA A 261 16.46 -12.65 4.87
N PHE A 262 16.45 -11.41 5.36
CA PHE A 262 16.20 -11.10 6.77
C PHE A 262 14.80 -11.53 7.22
N VAL A 263 13.79 -11.23 6.41
CA VAL A 263 12.40 -11.69 6.63
C VAL A 263 12.34 -13.21 6.67
N ALA A 264 12.95 -13.88 5.70
CA ALA A 264 12.95 -15.35 5.62
C ALA A 264 13.63 -16.01 6.82
N LYS A 265 14.66 -15.36 7.38
CA LYS A 265 15.38 -15.82 8.57
C LYS A 265 14.54 -15.73 9.85
N HIS A 266 13.70 -14.69 9.98
CA HIS A 266 13.09 -14.32 11.26
C HIS A 266 11.58 -14.52 11.36
N LEU A 267 10.88 -14.63 10.22
CA LEU A 267 9.44 -14.81 10.18
C LEU A 267 9.08 -16.21 9.64
N PRO A 268 8.10 -16.89 10.25
CA PRO A 268 7.65 -18.18 9.78
C PRO A 268 6.98 -18.09 8.41
N ASP A 269 7.05 -19.16 7.64
CA ASP A 269 6.29 -19.32 6.39
C ASP A 269 5.17 -20.32 6.63
N SER A 270 4.02 -19.82 7.08
CA SER A 270 2.86 -20.63 7.38
C SER A 270 2.33 -21.30 6.11
N PHE A 271 1.84 -22.53 6.24
CA PHE A 271 1.24 -23.26 5.13
C PHE A 271 -0.03 -22.54 4.65
N TYR A 272 -0.09 -22.21 3.37
CA TYR A 272 -1.26 -21.57 2.77
C TYR A 272 -1.48 -22.07 1.36
N LEU A 273 -2.74 -22.34 1.02
CA LEU A 273 -3.16 -22.74 -0.31
C LEU A 273 -3.97 -21.60 -0.96
N GLU A 274 -3.61 -21.22 -2.16
CA GLU A 274 -4.44 -20.38 -3.02
C GLU A 274 -4.95 -21.26 -4.18
N GLY A 275 -6.23 -21.65 -4.11
CA GLY A 275 -6.74 -22.74 -4.93
C GLY A 275 -6.01 -24.05 -4.62
N ASP A 276 -5.42 -24.66 -5.64
CA ASP A 276 -4.68 -25.94 -5.52
C ASP A 276 -3.16 -25.74 -5.39
N GLN A 277 -2.68 -24.50 -5.29
CA GLN A 277 -1.25 -24.19 -5.25
C GLN A 277 -0.84 -23.70 -3.86
N ARG A 278 0.23 -24.30 -3.33
CA ARG A 278 0.90 -23.78 -2.15
C ARG A 278 1.65 -22.51 -2.53
N ILE A 279 1.37 -21.42 -1.82
CA ILE A 279 2.11 -20.16 -1.92
C ILE A 279 2.71 -19.77 -0.57
N SER A 280 3.82 -19.04 -0.60
CA SER A 280 4.39 -18.40 0.59
C SER A 280 3.72 -17.05 0.80
N ILE A 281 2.71 -16.98 1.69
CA ILE A 281 2.06 -15.69 2.00
C ILE A 281 3.01 -14.72 2.67
N ARG A 282 3.96 -15.20 3.49
CA ARG A 282 5.04 -14.38 4.03
C ARG A 282 5.79 -13.65 2.90
N ASP A 283 6.24 -14.39 1.90
CA ASP A 283 7.02 -13.82 0.81
C ASP A 283 6.16 -12.87 -0.04
N HIS A 284 4.87 -13.17 -0.25
CA HIS A 284 3.95 -12.25 -0.94
C HIS A 284 3.78 -10.93 -0.19
N ILE A 285 3.60 -10.96 1.13
CA ILE A 285 3.49 -9.75 1.95
C ILE A 285 4.79 -8.95 1.90
N PHE A 286 5.91 -9.58 2.22
CA PHE A 286 7.16 -8.84 2.43
C PHE A 286 7.88 -8.45 1.15
N ARG A 287 7.59 -9.10 0.01
CA ARG A 287 7.98 -8.59 -1.31
C ARG A 287 7.34 -7.22 -1.59
N GLU A 288 6.06 -7.09 -1.29
CA GLU A 288 5.35 -5.81 -1.43
C GLU A 288 5.87 -4.77 -0.44
N VAL A 289 6.06 -5.14 0.84
CA VAL A 289 6.60 -4.24 1.87
C VAL A 289 8.00 -3.77 1.51
N ALA A 290 8.92 -4.67 1.15
CA ALA A 290 10.29 -4.33 0.78
C ALA A 290 10.34 -3.47 -0.49
N ALA A 291 9.54 -3.80 -1.52
CA ALA A 291 9.44 -2.98 -2.72
C ALA A 291 8.92 -1.58 -2.39
N ASN A 292 7.87 -1.46 -1.59
CA ASN A 292 7.29 -0.18 -1.20
C ASN A 292 8.25 0.67 -0.38
N MET A 293 9.01 0.08 0.56
CA MET A 293 10.05 0.77 1.31
C MET A 293 11.10 1.42 0.39
N LEU A 294 11.49 0.72 -0.69
CA LEU A 294 12.54 1.18 -1.60
C LEU A 294 11.99 2.11 -2.70
N ILE A 295 10.78 1.85 -3.22
CA ILE A 295 10.17 2.65 -4.29
C ILE A 295 9.63 3.98 -3.78
N HIS A 296 9.04 4.02 -2.59
CA HIS A 296 8.33 5.19 -2.07
C HIS A 296 9.16 6.05 -1.10
N ARG A 297 10.47 5.81 -0.99
CA ARG A 297 11.37 6.57 -0.13
C ARG A 297 11.80 7.90 -0.78
N GLU A 298 11.85 8.99 0.01
CA GLU A 298 12.57 10.22 -0.37
C GLU A 298 14.06 10.07 -0.03
N TYR A 299 14.87 9.85 -1.05
CA TYR A 299 16.29 9.52 -0.88
C TYR A 299 17.18 10.71 -0.50
N LEU A 300 16.74 11.96 -0.74
CA LEU A 300 17.48 13.14 -0.28
C LEU A 300 17.26 13.43 1.21
N ASN A 301 16.30 12.77 1.84
CA ASN A 301 16.08 12.85 3.28
C ASN A 301 16.99 11.85 4.02
N ALA A 302 17.68 12.33 5.06
CA ALA A 302 18.61 11.52 5.85
C ALA A 302 17.94 10.50 6.77
N PHE A 303 16.60 10.52 6.92
CA PHE A 303 15.88 9.53 7.73
C PHE A 303 16.07 8.12 7.15
N PRO A 304 16.60 7.16 7.94
CA PRO A 304 16.85 5.81 7.46
C PRO A 304 15.53 5.05 7.26
N ALA A 305 15.45 4.26 6.19
CA ALA A 305 14.39 3.27 6.12
C ALA A 305 14.65 2.15 7.13
N LYS A 306 13.60 1.62 7.76
CA LYS A 306 13.71 0.58 8.78
C LYS A 306 12.65 -0.49 8.56
N LEU A 307 13.07 -1.75 8.66
CA LEU A 307 12.20 -2.91 8.84
C LEU A 307 12.48 -3.48 10.24
N VAL A 308 11.51 -3.41 11.13
CA VAL A 308 11.64 -3.86 12.52
C VAL A 308 10.70 -5.03 12.74
N ILE A 309 11.26 -6.17 13.15
CA ILE A 309 10.52 -7.35 13.55
C ILE A 309 10.58 -7.43 15.09
N GLU A 310 9.42 -7.36 15.73
CA GLU A 310 9.23 -7.51 17.15
C GLU A 310 8.46 -8.80 17.46
N ALA A 311 8.28 -9.13 18.73
CA ALA A 311 7.54 -10.33 19.12
C ALA A 311 6.08 -10.28 18.64
N GLU A 312 5.44 -9.12 18.79
CA GLU A 312 3.99 -8.95 18.57
C GLU A 312 3.65 -8.20 17.26
N ARG A 313 4.65 -7.67 16.55
CA ARG A 313 4.40 -6.91 15.30
C ARG A 313 5.61 -6.85 14.39
N VAL A 314 5.32 -6.55 13.13
CA VAL A 314 6.33 -6.13 12.16
C VAL A 314 6.01 -4.71 11.72
N MET A 315 7.01 -3.85 11.70
CA MET A 315 6.89 -2.46 11.30
C MET A 315 7.90 -2.14 10.19
N ALA A 316 7.46 -1.43 9.16
CA ALA A 316 8.34 -0.84 8.17
C ALA A 316 8.08 0.66 8.09
N GLU A 317 9.15 1.46 8.04
CA GLU A 317 9.04 2.91 7.92
C GLU A 317 10.15 3.50 7.04
N ASN A 318 9.81 4.55 6.32
CA ASN A 318 10.75 5.32 5.51
C ASN A 318 10.31 6.78 5.36
N SER A 319 11.29 7.66 5.12
CA SER A 319 10.99 9.03 4.69
C SER A 319 10.14 9.02 3.42
N ASN A 320 9.16 9.90 3.36
CA ASN A 320 8.20 9.94 2.27
C ASN A 320 7.99 11.38 1.78
N ARG A 321 7.38 11.50 0.60
CA ARG A 321 6.77 12.72 0.08
C ARG A 321 5.28 12.44 -0.06
N PRO A 322 4.49 12.73 0.98
CA PRO A 322 3.09 12.31 1.02
C PRO A 322 2.26 13.04 -0.04
N HIS A 323 1.28 12.33 -0.62
CA HIS A 323 0.20 12.92 -1.41
C HIS A 323 -1.06 13.13 -0.57
N GLY A 324 -1.20 12.38 0.51
CA GLY A 324 -2.22 12.49 1.51
C GLY A 324 -1.61 12.26 2.89
N HIS A 325 -2.41 12.39 3.94
CA HIS A 325 -2.00 12.12 5.30
C HIS A 325 -3.04 11.24 5.99
N GLY A 326 -2.59 10.36 6.86
CA GLY A 326 -3.43 9.47 7.64
C GLY A 326 -3.48 8.04 7.11
N LEU A 327 -4.48 7.29 7.55
CA LEU A 327 -4.64 5.88 7.21
C LEU A 327 -4.99 5.68 5.72
N ILE A 328 -4.27 4.78 5.08
CA ILE A 328 -4.57 4.36 3.70
C ILE A 328 -5.68 3.32 3.73
N VAL A 329 -6.81 3.65 3.10
CA VAL A 329 -7.94 2.74 2.92
C VAL A 329 -7.89 2.17 1.51
N PRO A 330 -7.84 0.83 1.33
CA PRO A 330 -7.64 0.19 0.02
C PRO A 330 -8.61 0.63 -1.08
N ASP A 331 -9.86 0.89 -0.71
CA ASP A 331 -10.91 1.25 -1.68
C ASP A 331 -10.90 2.73 -2.10
N ARG A 332 -10.19 3.57 -1.34
CA ARG A 332 -10.06 5.01 -1.60
C ARG A 332 -8.64 5.41 -2.00
N PHE A 333 -7.72 4.44 -2.06
CA PHE A 333 -6.31 4.69 -2.36
C PHE A 333 -6.07 4.78 -3.86
N SER A 334 -5.47 5.87 -4.31
CA SER A 334 -4.93 6.03 -5.66
C SER A 334 -3.42 5.86 -5.60
N PRO A 335 -2.86 4.80 -6.20
CA PRO A 335 -1.44 4.53 -6.13
C PRO A 335 -0.66 5.58 -6.93
N PHE A 336 0.37 6.13 -6.30
CA PHE A 336 1.27 7.08 -6.92
C PHE A 336 2.72 6.80 -6.48
N PRO A 337 3.61 6.37 -7.39
CA PRO A 337 4.99 6.08 -7.04
C PRO A 337 5.75 7.38 -6.77
N LYS A 338 6.49 7.43 -5.65
CA LYS A 338 7.35 8.58 -5.30
C LYS A 338 8.62 8.61 -6.14
N ASN A 339 9.04 7.46 -6.66
CA ASN A 339 10.15 7.30 -7.59
C ASN A 339 9.68 6.45 -8.79
N PRO A 340 9.02 7.06 -9.80
CA PRO A 340 8.41 6.32 -10.91
C PRO A 340 9.43 5.59 -11.79
N VAL A 341 10.67 6.06 -11.92
CA VAL A 341 11.72 5.38 -12.69
C VAL A 341 12.18 4.12 -11.96
N ILE A 342 12.45 4.22 -10.64
CA ILE A 342 12.78 3.07 -9.80
C ILE A 342 11.64 2.06 -9.79
N ALA A 343 10.38 2.52 -9.63
CA ALA A 343 9.20 1.67 -9.65
C ALA A 343 9.08 0.87 -10.95
N ARG A 344 9.25 1.54 -12.09
CA ARG A 344 9.23 0.90 -13.42
C ARG A 344 10.35 -0.12 -13.54
N PHE A 345 11.58 0.21 -13.12
CA PHE A 345 12.70 -0.70 -13.16
C PHE A 345 12.45 -1.95 -12.29
N PHE A 346 11.93 -1.79 -11.08
CA PHE A 346 11.55 -2.90 -10.20
C PHE A 346 10.45 -3.78 -10.82
N LYS A 347 9.48 -3.19 -11.52
CA LYS A 347 8.46 -3.93 -12.26
C LYS A 347 9.08 -4.76 -13.40
N GLU A 348 9.96 -4.17 -14.22
CA GLU A 348 10.60 -4.87 -15.33
C GLU A 348 11.42 -6.08 -14.84
N ILE A 349 12.06 -6.00 -13.69
CA ILE A 349 12.82 -7.12 -13.11
C ILE A 349 11.97 -8.02 -12.17
N GLY A 350 10.65 -7.84 -12.11
CA GLY A 350 9.72 -8.67 -11.33
C GLY A 350 9.85 -8.55 -9.82
N ARG A 351 10.30 -7.39 -9.31
CA ARG A 351 10.40 -7.10 -7.88
C ARG A 351 9.20 -6.31 -7.34
N ALA A 352 8.40 -5.71 -8.21
CA ALA A 352 7.17 -5.03 -7.88
C ALA A 352 6.04 -5.46 -8.83
N ASP A 353 4.82 -5.49 -8.32
CA ASP A 353 3.61 -5.76 -9.10
C ASP A 353 3.14 -4.51 -9.88
N GLU A 354 2.06 -4.65 -10.66
CA GLU A 354 1.44 -3.50 -11.31
C GLU A 354 0.83 -2.53 -10.30
N LEU A 355 1.00 -1.24 -10.58
CA LEU A 355 0.50 -0.15 -9.73
C LEU A 355 -1.01 -0.34 -9.41
N GLY A 356 -1.33 -0.35 -8.12
CA GLY A 356 -2.71 -0.37 -7.62
C GLY A 356 -3.24 -1.71 -7.11
N SER A 357 -2.64 -2.83 -7.50
CA SER A 357 -3.03 -4.14 -6.96
C SER A 357 -2.35 -4.49 -5.63
N GLY A 358 -1.18 -3.90 -5.36
CA GLY A 358 -0.32 -4.22 -4.21
C GLY A 358 -1.00 -4.02 -2.86
N VAL A 359 -1.62 -2.87 -2.63
CA VAL A 359 -2.28 -2.56 -1.34
C VAL A 359 -3.42 -3.54 -1.05
N ARG A 360 -4.29 -3.85 -2.02
CA ARG A 360 -5.39 -4.81 -1.83
C ARG A 360 -4.89 -6.22 -1.55
N LYS A 361 -3.86 -6.67 -2.29
CA LYS A 361 -3.20 -7.95 -2.06
C LYS A 361 -2.54 -8.00 -0.69
N LEU A 362 -1.88 -6.90 -0.29
CA LEU A 362 -1.25 -6.78 1.02
C LEU A 362 -2.27 -6.97 2.15
N PHE A 363 -3.42 -6.29 2.10
CA PHE A 363 -4.50 -6.48 3.08
C PHE A 363 -4.99 -7.92 3.13
N LYS A 364 -5.28 -8.52 1.95
CA LYS A 364 -5.73 -9.92 1.86
C LYS A 364 -4.74 -10.89 2.51
N TYR A 365 -3.45 -10.78 2.15
CA TYR A 365 -2.45 -11.72 2.64
C TYR A 365 -2.04 -11.46 4.10
N CYS A 366 -2.01 -10.20 4.56
CA CYS A 366 -1.77 -9.87 5.96
C CYS A 366 -2.85 -10.45 6.86
N HIS A 367 -4.11 -10.32 6.47
CA HIS A 367 -5.21 -10.93 7.21
C HIS A 367 -5.09 -12.47 7.29
N ALA A 368 -4.71 -13.12 6.18
CA ALA A 368 -4.51 -14.56 6.16
C ALA A 368 -3.28 -15.01 6.96
N TYR A 369 -2.25 -14.15 7.08
CA TYR A 369 -1.00 -14.45 7.77
C TYR A 369 -1.07 -14.23 9.29
N ALA A 370 -1.68 -13.12 9.70
CA ALA A 370 -1.65 -12.63 11.08
C ALA A 370 -3.04 -12.52 11.73
N GLY A 371 -4.13 -12.83 11.02
CA GLY A 371 -5.51 -12.65 11.50
C GLY A 371 -5.98 -11.20 11.53
N HIS A 372 -5.13 -10.23 11.19
CA HIS A 372 -5.39 -8.79 11.25
C HIS A 372 -5.05 -8.10 9.94
N ASN A 373 -5.75 -7.00 9.66
CA ASN A 373 -5.37 -6.11 8.58
C ASN A 373 -4.14 -5.29 8.96
N PRO A 374 -3.25 -4.96 8.00
CA PRO A 374 -2.15 -4.06 8.27
C PRO A 374 -2.66 -2.62 8.44
N GLU A 375 -1.94 -1.84 9.22
CA GLU A 375 -2.06 -0.39 9.25
C GLU A 375 -1.05 0.23 8.30
N LEU A 376 -1.53 1.02 7.35
CA LEU A 376 -0.71 1.80 6.44
C LEU A 376 -0.99 3.27 6.72
N VAL A 377 0.03 4.01 7.13
CA VAL A 377 -0.10 5.43 7.45
C VAL A 377 0.77 6.23 6.48
N GLU A 378 0.15 7.12 5.71
CA GLU A 378 0.85 8.06 4.86
C GLU A 378 1.09 9.37 5.62
N GLY A 379 2.33 9.88 5.55
CA GLY A 379 2.79 11.12 6.16
C GLY A 379 4.20 11.42 5.68
N ASP A 380 4.91 12.39 6.29
CA ASP A 380 6.33 12.67 6.00
C ASP A 380 7.22 11.44 6.29
N ILE A 381 6.72 10.54 7.13
CA ILE A 381 7.21 9.18 7.32
C ILE A 381 6.07 8.23 6.96
N PHE A 382 6.26 7.43 5.92
CA PHE A 382 5.36 6.33 5.61
C PHE A 382 5.59 5.20 6.61
N ARG A 383 4.51 4.62 7.12
CA ARG A 383 4.58 3.52 8.08
C ARG A 383 3.65 2.38 7.69
N PHE A 384 4.18 1.18 7.71
CA PHE A 384 3.44 -0.09 7.66
C PHE A 384 3.57 -0.75 9.02
N VAL A 385 2.46 -1.21 9.60
CA VAL A 385 2.44 -2.00 10.83
C VAL A 385 1.55 -3.22 10.62
N LEU A 386 2.09 -4.40 10.91
CA LEU A 386 1.35 -5.65 10.96
C LEU A 386 1.47 -6.24 12.35
N SER A 387 0.38 -6.25 13.11
CA SER A 387 0.31 -6.95 14.38
C SER A 387 0.35 -8.45 14.11
N LEU A 388 1.27 -9.13 14.79
CA LEU A 388 1.35 -10.59 14.80
C LEU A 388 0.47 -11.04 15.98
N ALA A 389 -0.54 -11.87 15.72
CA ALA A 389 -1.28 -12.48 16.83
C ALA A 389 -0.27 -13.20 17.73
N GLU A 390 -0.37 -13.05 19.06
CA GLU A 390 0.19 -14.06 19.96
C GLU A 390 -0.15 -15.42 19.36
N LYS A 391 0.82 -16.33 19.28
CA LYS A 391 0.52 -17.71 18.90
C LYS A 391 -0.61 -18.17 19.80
N ALA A 392 -1.85 -18.03 19.30
CA ALA A 392 -2.94 -18.78 19.90
C ALA A 392 -2.46 -20.24 19.93
N PRO A 393 -2.52 -20.91 21.07
CA PRO A 393 -2.11 -22.30 21.13
C PRO A 393 -2.83 -23.02 20.01
N VAL A 394 -2.21 -23.99 19.41
CA VAL A 394 -2.48 -24.85 18.26
C VAL A 394 -3.99 -25.07 17.82
N GLU A 395 -4.94 -24.42 18.46
CA GLU A 395 -6.39 -24.51 18.22
C GLU A 395 -6.86 -23.95 16.85
N ILE A 396 -6.13 -23.02 16.20
CA ILE A 396 -6.55 -22.48 14.89
C ILE A 396 -6.22 -23.46 13.75
N ALA A 397 -5.17 -24.26 13.90
CA ALA A 397 -4.91 -25.35 12.98
C ALA A 397 -5.94 -26.50 13.15
N GLU A 398 -6.43 -26.70 14.38
CA GLU A 398 -7.51 -27.66 14.66
C GLU A 398 -8.87 -27.16 14.15
N GLN A 399 -9.22 -25.87 14.30
CA GLN A 399 -10.49 -25.34 13.78
C GLN A 399 -10.56 -25.31 12.25
N ALA A 400 -9.47 -24.95 11.55
CA ALA A 400 -9.43 -25.05 10.09
C ALA A 400 -9.46 -26.52 9.63
N THR A 401 -8.84 -27.41 10.40
CA THR A 401 -8.89 -28.86 10.17
C THR A 401 -10.24 -29.44 10.58
N GLU A 402 -10.86 -28.96 11.66
CA GLU A 402 -12.21 -29.35 12.07
C GLU A 402 -13.27 -28.90 11.07
N GLN A 403 -13.25 -27.66 10.58
CA GLN A 403 -14.20 -27.19 9.55
C GLN A 403 -14.04 -27.92 8.22
N ALA A 404 -12.79 -28.17 7.77
CA ALA A 404 -12.55 -28.99 6.58
C ALA A 404 -12.94 -30.46 6.81
N THR A 405 -12.75 -30.96 8.03
CA THR A 405 -13.15 -32.32 8.44
C THR A 405 -14.67 -32.42 8.61
N GLU A 406 -15.33 -31.40 9.16
CA GLU A 406 -16.81 -31.35 9.25
C GLU A 406 -17.46 -31.29 7.87
N GLN A 407 -16.98 -30.48 6.95
CA GLN A 407 -17.49 -30.42 5.57
C GLN A 407 -17.24 -31.72 4.81
N ALA A 408 -16.06 -32.31 4.95
CA ALA A 408 -15.78 -33.63 4.37
C ALA A 408 -16.62 -34.74 5.00
N THR A 409 -16.93 -34.67 6.30
CA THR A 409 -17.80 -35.60 7.02
C THR A 409 -19.23 -35.41 6.59
N GLU A 410 -19.71 -34.18 6.42
CA GLU A 410 -21.07 -33.89 5.94
C GLU A 410 -21.29 -34.37 4.49
N GLN A 411 -20.32 -34.16 3.61
CA GLN A 411 -20.33 -34.65 2.23
C GLN A 411 -20.31 -36.20 2.19
N ALA A 412 -19.48 -36.80 3.04
CA ALA A 412 -19.44 -38.28 3.17
C ALA A 412 -20.76 -38.86 3.68
N GLU A 413 -21.40 -38.22 4.67
CA GLU A 413 -22.71 -38.69 5.16
C GLU A 413 -23.81 -38.50 4.11
N LYS A 414 -23.85 -37.39 3.40
CA LYS A 414 -24.78 -37.17 2.28
C LYS A 414 -24.61 -38.25 1.21
N LEU A 415 -23.36 -38.58 0.87
CA LEU A 415 -23.05 -39.59 -0.12
C LEU A 415 -23.45 -41.00 0.35
N LEU A 416 -23.20 -41.36 1.61
CA LEU A 416 -23.63 -42.66 2.16
C LEU A 416 -25.13 -42.84 2.15
N ARG A 417 -25.90 -41.77 2.44
CA ARG A 417 -27.38 -41.82 2.32
C ARG A 417 -27.83 -41.98 0.87
N TYR A 418 -27.19 -41.30 -0.07
CA TYR A 418 -27.47 -41.39 -1.50
C TYR A 418 -27.12 -42.77 -2.07
N CYS A 419 -26.09 -43.43 -1.52
CA CYS A 419 -25.64 -44.77 -1.91
C CYS A 419 -26.37 -45.92 -1.14
N SER A 420 -27.50 -45.64 -0.49
CA SER A 420 -28.40 -46.72 0.04
C SER A 420 -28.80 -47.68 -1.08
N GLU A 421 -28.86 -47.23 -2.32
CA GLU A 421 -28.95 -48.04 -3.54
C GLU A 421 -27.66 -47.96 -4.34
N PRO A 422 -27.32 -49.00 -5.15
CA PRO A 422 -26.08 -49.00 -5.94
C PRO A 422 -26.01 -47.87 -6.97
N LYS A 423 -25.04 -46.96 -6.84
CA LYS A 423 -24.77 -45.80 -7.71
C LYS A 423 -23.46 -45.94 -8.43
N SER A 424 -23.38 -45.40 -9.64
CA SER A 424 -22.10 -45.28 -10.38
C SER A 424 -21.25 -44.16 -9.85
N ARG A 425 -19.97 -44.10 -10.26
CA ARG A 425 -19.05 -43.04 -9.88
C ARG A 425 -19.52 -41.68 -10.40
N GLU A 426 -20.02 -41.63 -11.62
CA GLU A 426 -20.53 -40.46 -12.29
C GLU A 426 -21.77 -39.89 -11.58
N GLU A 427 -22.69 -40.76 -11.15
CA GLU A 427 -23.88 -40.36 -10.39
C GLU A 427 -23.51 -39.79 -9.02
N MET A 428 -22.55 -40.38 -8.33
CA MET A 428 -22.05 -39.91 -7.04
C MET A 428 -21.34 -38.55 -7.14
N GLN A 429 -20.51 -38.38 -8.18
CA GLN A 429 -19.80 -37.14 -8.44
C GLN A 429 -20.75 -35.99 -8.80
N ALA A 430 -21.76 -36.28 -9.63
CA ALA A 430 -22.80 -35.30 -9.99
C ALA A 430 -23.68 -34.93 -8.79
N PHE A 431 -23.98 -35.87 -7.90
CA PHE A 431 -24.77 -35.62 -6.69
C PHE A 431 -24.06 -34.64 -5.72
N LEU A 432 -22.72 -34.70 -5.65
CA LEU A 432 -21.91 -33.81 -4.82
C LEU A 432 -21.48 -32.49 -5.54
N ASP A 433 -21.93 -32.29 -6.78
CA ASP A 433 -21.58 -31.16 -7.65
C ASP A 433 -20.04 -30.92 -7.77
N LEU A 434 -19.27 -32.01 -7.83
CA LEU A 434 -17.80 -31.97 -7.89
C LEU A 434 -17.32 -32.03 -9.34
N LYS A 435 -16.60 -30.98 -9.78
CA LYS A 435 -16.07 -30.88 -11.16
C LYS A 435 -14.79 -31.69 -11.39
N HIS A 436 -14.00 -31.94 -10.34
CA HIS A 436 -12.69 -32.60 -10.44
C HIS A 436 -12.75 -34.08 -10.09
N ARG A 437 -12.55 -34.93 -11.08
CA ARG A 437 -12.69 -36.39 -11.00
C ARG A 437 -11.63 -37.04 -10.08
N GLU A 438 -10.40 -36.56 -10.12
CA GLU A 438 -9.29 -37.09 -9.31
C GLU A 438 -9.47 -36.72 -7.81
N HIS A 439 -9.93 -35.52 -7.52
CA HIS A 439 -10.23 -35.07 -6.15
C HIS A 439 -11.34 -35.94 -5.53
N PHE A 440 -12.45 -36.11 -6.23
CA PHE A 440 -13.54 -37.00 -5.76
C PHE A 440 -13.03 -38.40 -5.47
N ARG A 441 -12.17 -38.95 -6.33
CA ARG A 441 -11.60 -40.27 -6.18
C ARG A 441 -10.66 -40.40 -4.99
N ALA A 442 -9.74 -39.48 -4.81
CA ALA A 442 -8.69 -39.54 -3.79
C ALA A 442 -9.22 -39.18 -2.39
N GLU A 443 -10.02 -38.15 -2.29
CA GLU A 443 -10.39 -37.54 -1.00
C GLU A 443 -11.73 -38.04 -0.44
N ILE A 444 -12.62 -38.54 -1.30
CA ILE A 444 -13.95 -38.98 -0.85
C ILE A 444 -14.17 -40.48 -1.06
N LEU A 445 -14.02 -40.95 -2.30
CA LEU A 445 -14.37 -42.33 -2.63
C LEU A 445 -13.43 -43.37 -2.00
N LYS A 446 -12.12 -43.13 -2.11
CA LYS A 446 -11.10 -44.05 -1.60
C LYS A 446 -11.14 -44.19 -0.08
N PRO A 447 -11.23 -43.13 0.72
CA PRO A 447 -11.37 -43.25 2.18
C PRO A 447 -12.64 -43.98 2.63
N LEU A 448 -13.77 -43.80 1.93
CA LEU A 448 -15.02 -44.49 2.26
C LEU A 448 -14.95 -45.97 1.94
N LEU A 449 -14.23 -46.39 0.90
CA LEU A 449 -13.98 -47.79 0.58
C LEU A 449 -13.02 -48.43 1.58
N GLU A 450 -11.94 -47.74 1.95
CA GLU A 450 -10.93 -48.22 2.92
C GLU A 450 -11.55 -48.41 4.31
N LYS A 451 -12.45 -47.51 4.72
CA LYS A 451 -13.22 -47.63 5.97
C LYS A 451 -14.36 -48.62 5.90
N GLY A 452 -14.61 -49.26 4.75
CA GLY A 452 -15.68 -50.21 4.55
C GLY A 452 -17.11 -49.63 4.60
N LEU A 453 -17.21 -48.29 4.55
CA LEU A 453 -18.51 -47.58 4.60
C LEU A 453 -19.21 -47.60 3.23
N LEU A 454 -18.46 -47.77 2.15
CA LEU A 454 -18.97 -48.11 0.82
C LEU A 454 -18.39 -49.45 0.39
N LYS A 455 -19.18 -50.22 -0.38
CA LYS A 455 -18.79 -51.51 -0.96
C LYS A 455 -19.01 -51.51 -2.46
N LEU A 456 -18.21 -52.30 -3.14
CA LEU A 456 -18.25 -52.54 -4.58
C LEU A 456 -19.32 -53.58 -4.89
N THR A 457 -20.11 -53.38 -5.94
CA THR A 457 -21.07 -54.39 -6.41
C THR A 457 -20.40 -55.56 -7.14
N MET A 458 -19.20 -55.28 -7.73
CA MET A 458 -18.36 -56.28 -8.40
C MET A 458 -16.92 -56.22 -7.85
N PRO A 459 -16.63 -56.82 -6.67
CA PRO A 459 -15.32 -56.76 -6.05
C PRO A 459 -14.21 -57.36 -6.91
N ASP A 460 -14.51 -58.42 -7.67
CA ASP A 460 -13.57 -59.13 -8.54
C ASP A 460 -13.17 -58.35 -9.81
N LYS A 461 -13.90 -57.25 -10.12
CA LYS A 461 -13.64 -56.37 -11.28
C LYS A 461 -13.80 -54.92 -10.92
N PRO A 462 -12.92 -54.37 -10.05
CA PRO A 462 -13.10 -53.01 -9.49
C PRO A 462 -12.96 -51.89 -10.54
N THR A 463 -12.32 -52.14 -11.68
CA THR A 463 -12.15 -51.18 -12.79
C THR A 463 -13.20 -51.28 -13.88
N SER A 464 -14.22 -52.15 -13.72
CA SER A 464 -15.28 -52.34 -14.71
C SER A 464 -16.07 -51.04 -14.95
N PRO A 465 -16.41 -50.67 -16.20
CA PRO A 465 -17.31 -49.55 -16.48
C PRO A 465 -18.71 -49.71 -15.89
N LYS A 466 -19.12 -50.95 -15.54
CA LYS A 466 -20.42 -51.29 -14.90
C LYS A 466 -20.33 -51.34 -13.37
N GLN A 467 -19.18 -50.98 -12.78
CA GLN A 467 -18.99 -50.98 -11.33
C GLN A 467 -19.91 -49.94 -10.69
N LYS A 468 -20.66 -50.37 -9.66
CA LYS A 468 -21.45 -49.49 -8.79
C LYS A 468 -21.01 -49.64 -7.34
N TYR A 469 -21.38 -48.66 -6.52
CA TYR A 469 -20.99 -48.55 -5.11
C TYR A 469 -22.25 -48.42 -4.27
N TYR A 470 -22.30 -49.10 -3.09
CA TYR A 470 -23.43 -49.03 -2.17
C TYR A 470 -22.95 -48.96 -0.73
N ALA A 471 -23.74 -48.31 0.13
CA ALA A 471 -23.53 -48.27 1.58
C ALA A 471 -24.28 -49.47 2.21
N PRO A 472 -23.57 -50.39 2.91
CA PRO A 472 -24.22 -51.49 3.61
C PRO A 472 -25.10 -50.95 4.75
N PRO A 473 -26.25 -51.60 5.09
CA PRO A 473 -27.10 -51.19 6.20
C PRO A 473 -26.30 -51.23 7.50
N ARG A 474 -26.30 -50.10 8.27
CA ARG A 474 -25.65 -50.05 9.59
C ARG A 474 -26.29 -51.04 10.52
N LYS A 475 -25.55 -52.00 11.04
CA LYS A 475 -25.99 -52.84 12.18
C LYS A 475 -26.10 -51.87 13.38
N ILE A 476 -27.33 -51.66 13.84
CA ILE A 476 -27.57 -51.00 15.12
C ILE A 476 -27.05 -51.99 16.18
N GLN A 477 -25.95 -51.68 16.82
CA GLN A 477 -25.55 -52.37 18.03
C GLN A 477 -26.53 -51.93 19.13
N SER A 478 -27.33 -52.86 19.55
CA SER A 478 -28.22 -52.76 20.71
C SER A 478 -27.44 -52.69 22.00
#